data_0a44f0b57f2852eb5bc8c928faedff38
#
_entry.id   0a44f0b57f2852eb5bc8c928faedff38
#
_cell.length_a   1.000
_cell.length_b   1.000
_cell.length_c   1.000
_cell.angle_alpha   90.00
_cell.angle_beta   90.00
_cell.angle_gamma   90.00
#
_symmetry.space_group_name_H-M   'P 1'
#
loop_
_entity.id
_entity.type
_entity.pdbx_description
1 polymer ?
#
loop_
_entity_poly.entity_id
_entity_poly.type
_entity_poly.pdbx_seq_one_letter_code
_entity_poly.pdbx_strand_id
1 'polypeptide(L)'
;MERNSKLINKKFIQYLIPSILTIFAMQFTSLLDAILIGNLIGSTALSASAMCVPIIYIVQMPGLALGIGGSIVVGSLLGKRDVDKANKAFSACIIYGIGVSIIFAILAPIISRPISEMFAEDLREDIYQYVFITLLTDPIIVFALLMSSFMSVDNNPRLATIYFIISDILKISSMFLFIKVFNWGMYGASFSTGFGFLVGAIVIFWYGFSKKRMLKFTFKIKNTFIDLKESLRASGSMAINYLLTAVQMSIINVVISNLVTNIVDLSIYGLICNMVFVFDLISGGIVGVIPTLCGIFNGEKDIYSLKSVTKKIYFMNLISAIIITILVFSLPNVYSILFGFEFVEYQENANMLIRIYVFSFIPYELNRFTTNYYPSINKNAPSYLTVFLRELFFVLPLTLALLYGAGIKGYAVAQVLTELLTVICTYIFIFIIEIKNKQKKSLFMIDDIIYLSYDFSVDNNILNASKVSLEISNFCIKNNIDNRSAQMIGLSAEEMISNIITYGYKNKKQNFIDVNLKKIDNTLILRIRDDGMPFDPTKYEIDNDEKYTTSGIKLVESITNKMQYMRILNLNNTILEINIGGK
;
A
#
# COMPACT_ATOMS: atom_id res chain seq x y z
N MET A 1 -17.06 0.96 -30.14
CA MET A 1 -15.92 1.61 -29.43
C MET A 1 -15.30 0.64 -28.43
N GLU A 2 -13.98 0.72 -28.19
CA GLU A 2 -13.28 -0.17 -27.25
C GLU A 2 -12.69 0.63 -26.09
N ARG A 3 -12.55 -0.02 -24.92
CA ARG A 3 -11.92 0.60 -23.77
C ARG A 3 -10.40 0.60 -23.89
N ASN A 4 -9.78 1.77 -23.72
CA ASN A 4 -8.34 1.91 -23.66
C ASN A 4 -7.89 2.13 -22.20
N SER A 5 -6.62 1.86 -21.93
CA SER A 5 -6.06 1.99 -20.59
C SER A 5 -5.33 3.33 -20.33
N LYS A 6 -5.41 4.30 -21.26
CA LYS A 6 -4.60 5.53 -21.19
C LYS A 6 -4.90 6.38 -19.95
N LEU A 7 -6.20 6.56 -19.62
CA LEU A 7 -6.61 7.30 -18.43
C LEU A 7 -6.11 6.61 -17.15
N ILE A 8 -6.31 5.30 -17.06
CA ILE A 8 -5.89 4.52 -15.89
C ILE A 8 -4.38 4.44 -15.76
N ASN A 9 -3.64 4.34 -16.89
CA ASN A 9 -2.18 4.36 -16.89
C ASN A 9 -1.61 5.67 -16.33
N LYS A 10 -2.19 6.80 -16.71
CA LYS A 10 -1.82 8.11 -16.19
C LYS A 10 -2.00 8.17 -14.67
N LYS A 11 -3.11 7.62 -14.16
CA LYS A 11 -3.37 7.56 -12.72
C LYS A 11 -2.45 6.56 -12.02
N PHE A 12 -2.23 5.41 -12.59
CA PHE A 12 -1.28 4.43 -12.06
C PHE A 12 0.10 5.07 -11.80
N ILE A 13 0.66 5.78 -12.79
CA ILE A 13 1.94 6.47 -12.63
C ILE A 13 1.88 7.57 -11.56
N GLN A 14 0.76 8.31 -11.46
CA GLN A 14 0.57 9.34 -10.45
C GLN A 14 0.59 8.83 -9.01
N TYR A 15 0.25 7.56 -8.78
CA TYR A 15 0.32 6.90 -7.48
C TYR A 15 1.61 6.11 -7.30
N LEU A 16 2.14 5.52 -8.36
CA LEU A 16 3.35 4.71 -8.34
C LEU A 16 4.59 5.53 -7.94
N ILE A 17 4.81 6.68 -8.60
CA ILE A 17 5.99 7.51 -8.32
C ILE A 17 6.03 7.97 -6.85
N PRO A 18 4.97 8.55 -6.28
CA PRO A 18 4.93 8.88 -4.86
C PRO A 18 5.18 7.67 -3.96
N SER A 19 4.61 6.51 -4.26
CA SER A 19 4.80 5.30 -3.48
C SER A 19 6.26 4.83 -3.48
N ILE A 20 6.90 4.80 -4.65
CA ILE A 20 8.33 4.43 -4.76
C ILE A 20 9.19 5.43 -3.98
N LEU A 21 8.95 6.74 -4.12
CA LEU A 21 9.71 7.75 -3.39
C LEU A 21 9.54 7.65 -1.88
N THR A 22 8.34 7.33 -1.41
CA THR A 22 8.07 7.13 0.03
C THR A 22 8.85 5.95 0.58
N ILE A 23 8.76 4.79 -0.06
CA ILE A 23 9.47 3.58 0.40
C ILE A 23 10.99 3.76 0.25
N PHE A 24 11.44 4.36 -0.85
CA PHE A 24 12.86 4.68 -1.03
C PHE A 24 13.39 5.54 0.12
N ALA A 25 12.68 6.62 0.47
CA ALA A 25 13.07 7.50 1.59
C ALA A 25 13.14 6.72 2.92
N MET A 26 12.11 5.93 3.24
CA MET A 26 12.06 5.11 4.45
C MET A 26 13.23 4.13 4.53
N GLN A 27 13.52 3.38 3.46
CA GLN A 27 14.58 2.37 3.47
C GLN A 27 15.96 3.02 3.50
N PHE A 28 16.14 4.12 2.74
CA PHE A 28 17.40 4.88 2.77
C PHE A 28 17.67 5.48 4.16
N THR A 29 16.65 6.00 4.82
CA THR A 29 16.76 6.53 6.18
C THR A 29 17.12 5.42 7.18
N SER A 30 16.56 4.23 7.05
CA SER A 30 16.91 3.09 7.91
C SER A 30 18.39 2.68 7.77
N LEU A 31 18.94 2.74 6.55
CA LEU A 31 20.38 2.53 6.32
C LEU A 31 21.23 3.63 6.97
N LEU A 32 20.82 4.89 6.81
CA LEU A 32 21.51 6.04 7.44
C LEU A 32 21.46 5.98 8.97
N ASP A 33 20.37 5.53 9.56
CA ASP A 33 20.27 5.34 11.03
C ASP A 33 21.35 4.38 11.53
N ALA A 34 21.52 3.23 10.90
CA ALA A 34 22.54 2.26 11.28
C ALA A 34 23.95 2.86 11.16
N ILE A 35 24.23 3.61 10.07
CA ILE A 35 25.52 4.28 9.86
C ILE A 35 25.77 5.35 10.93
N LEU A 36 24.77 6.16 11.24
CA LEU A 36 24.92 7.24 12.24
C LEU A 36 25.09 6.67 13.65
N ILE A 37 24.31 5.67 14.04
CA ILE A 37 24.45 5.03 15.36
C ILE A 37 25.85 4.41 15.49
N GLY A 38 26.29 3.66 14.49
CA GLY A 38 27.62 3.00 14.51
C GLY A 38 28.78 4.00 14.58
N ASN A 39 28.71 5.10 13.81
CA ASN A 39 29.79 6.09 13.75
C ASN A 39 29.77 7.12 14.90
N LEU A 40 28.60 7.47 15.43
CA LEU A 40 28.48 8.53 16.43
C LEU A 40 28.45 8.00 17.87
N ILE A 41 27.95 6.79 18.09
CA ILE A 41 27.83 6.19 19.44
C ILE A 41 28.82 5.02 19.56
N GLY A 42 28.84 4.09 18.59
CA GLY A 42 29.75 2.95 18.58
C GLY A 42 29.13 1.63 18.14
N SER A 43 29.97 0.61 18.03
CA SER A 43 29.56 -0.73 17.54
C SER A 43 28.61 -1.48 18.50
N THR A 44 28.74 -1.26 19.81
CA THR A 44 27.83 -1.82 20.82
C THR A 44 26.41 -1.27 20.64
N ALA A 45 26.27 0.04 20.47
CA ALA A 45 25.00 0.71 20.22
C ALA A 45 24.36 0.26 18.89
N LEU A 46 25.16 0.04 17.84
CA LEU A 46 24.68 -0.52 16.57
C LEU A 46 24.11 -1.93 16.78
N SER A 47 24.82 -2.78 17.52
CA SER A 47 24.35 -4.12 17.87
C SER A 47 23.07 -4.08 18.69
N ALA A 48 23.00 -3.18 19.69
CA ALA A 48 21.81 -2.96 20.51
C ALA A 48 20.59 -2.54 19.66
N SER A 49 20.78 -1.62 18.72
CA SER A 49 19.69 -1.18 17.82
C SER A 49 19.17 -2.32 16.94
N ALA A 50 20.06 -3.17 16.42
CA ALA A 50 19.68 -4.34 15.63
C ALA A 50 18.86 -5.36 16.45
N MET A 51 19.24 -5.58 17.73
CA MET A 51 18.48 -6.46 18.63
C MET A 51 17.08 -5.91 18.98
N CYS A 52 16.86 -4.61 18.86
CA CYS A 52 15.56 -3.99 19.10
C CYS A 52 14.57 -4.14 17.91
N VAL A 53 15.02 -4.53 16.72
CA VAL A 53 14.16 -4.62 15.51
C VAL A 53 12.90 -5.46 15.72
N PRO A 54 12.94 -6.68 16.31
CA PRO A 54 11.72 -7.45 16.57
C PRO A 54 10.72 -6.72 17.47
N ILE A 55 11.20 -5.97 18.46
CA ILE A 55 10.38 -5.18 19.38
C ILE A 55 9.69 -4.06 18.61
N ILE A 56 10.44 -3.38 17.75
CA ILE A 56 9.91 -2.30 16.89
C ILE A 56 8.76 -2.83 16.01
N TYR A 57 8.89 -4.01 15.41
CA TYR A 57 7.82 -4.62 14.62
C TYR A 57 6.55 -4.87 15.44
N ILE A 58 6.67 -5.34 16.68
CA ILE A 58 5.51 -5.56 17.56
C ILE A 58 4.85 -4.24 17.93
N VAL A 59 5.64 -3.23 18.30
CA VAL A 59 5.16 -1.93 18.79
C VAL A 59 4.49 -1.14 17.65
N GLN A 60 5.09 -1.11 16.47
CA GLN A 60 4.56 -0.39 15.31
C GLN A 60 3.49 -1.18 14.52
N MET A 61 3.25 -2.47 14.85
CA MET A 61 2.25 -3.31 14.19
C MET A 61 0.86 -2.64 14.06
N PRO A 62 0.32 -1.97 15.09
CA PRO A 62 -0.98 -1.30 14.97
C PRO A 62 -1.01 -0.25 13.86
N GLY A 63 0.04 0.56 13.74
CA GLY A 63 0.18 1.58 12.71
C GLY A 63 0.28 0.98 11.30
N LEU A 64 1.14 -0.02 11.14
CA LEU A 64 1.39 -0.67 9.86
C LEU A 64 0.18 -1.51 9.40
N ALA A 65 -0.36 -2.35 10.28
CA ALA A 65 -1.46 -3.24 9.93
C ALA A 65 -2.77 -2.47 9.69
N LEU A 66 -3.16 -1.57 10.60
CA LEU A 66 -4.37 -0.75 10.46
C LEU A 66 -4.20 0.31 9.37
N GLY A 67 -2.98 0.79 9.11
CA GLY A 67 -2.70 1.70 8.00
C GLY A 67 -2.97 1.03 6.66
N ILE A 68 -2.37 -0.12 6.39
CA ILE A 68 -2.53 -0.85 5.13
C ILE A 68 -3.94 -1.46 5.04
N GLY A 69 -4.38 -2.24 6.02
CA GLY A 69 -5.68 -2.90 5.99
C GLY A 69 -6.85 -1.91 6.08
N GLY A 70 -6.72 -0.86 6.88
CA GLY A 70 -7.70 0.23 6.94
C GLY A 70 -7.80 0.97 5.61
N SER A 71 -6.67 1.22 4.94
CA SER A 71 -6.68 1.86 3.61
C SER A 71 -7.36 1.01 2.53
N ILE A 72 -7.25 -0.32 2.60
CA ILE A 72 -7.98 -1.24 1.73
C ILE A 72 -9.49 -1.10 1.93
N VAL A 73 -9.95 -1.12 3.19
CA VAL A 73 -11.39 -1.01 3.52
C VAL A 73 -11.92 0.36 3.14
N VAL A 74 -11.23 1.43 3.53
CA VAL A 74 -11.60 2.81 3.19
C VAL A 74 -11.61 2.99 1.66
N GLY A 75 -10.60 2.51 0.95
CA GLY A 75 -10.55 2.54 -0.51
C GLY A 75 -11.73 1.81 -1.16
N SER A 76 -12.05 0.61 -0.67
CA SER A 76 -13.21 -0.16 -1.12
C SER A 76 -14.53 0.56 -0.85
N LEU A 77 -14.69 1.19 0.32
CA LEU A 77 -15.89 1.96 0.68
C LEU A 77 -16.02 3.24 -0.16
N LEU A 78 -14.92 3.94 -0.41
CA LEU A 78 -14.90 5.06 -1.35
C LEU A 78 -15.27 4.60 -2.76
N GLY A 79 -14.74 3.47 -3.21
CA GLY A 79 -15.14 2.87 -4.49
C GLY A 79 -16.62 2.51 -4.56
N LYS A 80 -17.23 2.09 -3.45
CA LYS A 80 -18.68 1.87 -3.29
C LYS A 80 -19.46 3.17 -3.08
N ARG A 81 -18.79 4.30 -2.94
CA ARG A 81 -19.35 5.64 -2.68
C ARG A 81 -20.03 5.80 -1.31
N ASP A 82 -19.68 4.96 -0.37
CA ASP A 82 -20.16 5.04 1.01
C ASP A 82 -19.17 5.86 1.86
N VAL A 83 -19.18 7.19 1.66
CA VAL A 83 -18.26 8.12 2.34
C VAL A 83 -18.48 8.11 3.85
N ASP A 84 -19.71 7.92 4.30
CA ASP A 84 -20.01 7.90 5.74
C ASP A 84 -19.39 6.69 6.42
N LYS A 85 -19.48 5.50 5.82
CA LYS A 85 -18.78 4.32 6.35
C LYS A 85 -17.28 4.45 6.19
N ALA A 86 -16.76 5.03 5.10
CA ALA A 86 -15.34 5.29 4.93
C ALA A 86 -14.80 6.20 6.05
N ASN A 87 -15.52 7.26 6.41
CA ASN A 87 -15.17 8.16 7.53
C ASN A 87 -15.17 7.45 8.88
N LYS A 88 -16.13 6.55 9.12
CA LYS A 88 -16.18 5.74 10.34
C LYS A 88 -15.01 4.76 10.42
N ALA A 89 -14.72 4.02 9.34
CA ALA A 89 -13.60 3.09 9.28
C ALA A 89 -12.26 3.81 9.47
N PHE A 90 -12.06 4.95 8.80
CA PHE A 90 -10.90 5.83 8.99
C PHE A 90 -10.74 6.25 10.45
N SER A 91 -11.81 6.79 11.06
CA SER A 91 -11.78 7.26 12.45
C SER A 91 -11.52 6.12 13.43
N ALA A 92 -12.11 4.94 13.20
CA ALA A 92 -11.89 3.75 14.00
C ALA A 92 -10.41 3.33 13.98
N CYS A 93 -9.80 3.21 12.80
CA CYS A 93 -8.38 2.83 12.67
C CYS A 93 -7.47 3.80 13.41
N ILE A 94 -7.73 5.10 13.34
CA ILE A 94 -6.94 6.11 14.07
C ILE A 94 -7.13 5.96 15.58
N ILE A 95 -8.37 5.89 16.07
CA ILE A 95 -8.64 5.79 17.51
C ILE A 95 -8.02 4.54 18.11
N TYR A 96 -8.21 3.38 17.48
CA TYR A 96 -7.69 2.13 18.00
C TYR A 96 -6.18 1.99 17.83
N GLY A 97 -5.62 2.42 16.69
CA GLY A 97 -4.17 2.40 16.48
C GLY A 97 -3.43 3.27 17.49
N ILE A 98 -3.88 4.52 17.68
CA ILE A 98 -3.30 5.42 18.70
C ILE A 98 -3.62 4.89 20.10
N GLY A 99 -4.81 4.35 20.36
CA GLY A 99 -5.17 3.82 21.66
C GLY A 99 -4.23 2.70 22.12
N VAL A 100 -3.90 1.75 21.23
CA VAL A 100 -2.93 0.68 21.53
C VAL A 100 -1.52 1.24 21.74
N SER A 101 -1.08 2.18 20.93
CA SER A 101 0.25 2.77 21.08
C SER A 101 0.39 3.63 22.34
N ILE A 102 -0.69 4.29 22.78
CA ILE A 102 -0.71 4.97 24.10
C ILE A 102 -0.55 3.96 25.25
N ILE A 103 -1.16 2.78 25.14
CA ILE A 103 -0.96 1.72 26.15
C ILE A 103 0.51 1.31 26.20
N PHE A 104 1.19 1.13 25.05
CA PHE A 104 2.63 0.86 25.02
C PHE A 104 3.44 2.03 25.64
N ALA A 105 3.08 3.28 25.35
CA ALA A 105 3.75 4.44 25.94
C ALA A 105 3.59 4.51 27.47
N ILE A 106 2.40 4.20 28.00
CA ILE A 106 2.16 4.14 29.45
C ILE A 106 2.94 2.99 30.11
N LEU A 107 3.04 1.86 29.41
CA LEU A 107 3.78 0.70 29.91
C LEU A 107 5.30 0.82 29.72
N ALA A 108 5.81 1.82 28.98
CA ALA A 108 7.23 1.99 28.72
C ALA A 108 8.12 1.92 29.98
N PRO A 109 7.82 2.63 31.09
CA PRO A 109 8.63 2.57 32.31
C PRO A 109 8.68 1.17 32.96
N ILE A 110 7.63 0.36 32.74
CA ILE A 110 7.47 -0.95 33.37
C ILE A 110 8.15 -2.04 32.56
N ILE A 111 7.98 -2.02 31.21
CA ILE A 111 8.39 -3.14 30.35
C ILE A 111 9.79 -2.96 29.74
N SER A 112 10.32 -1.73 29.63
CA SER A 112 11.61 -1.51 28.95
C SER A 112 12.77 -2.16 29.70
N ARG A 113 12.76 -2.12 31.04
CA ARG A 113 13.83 -2.72 31.87
C ARG A 113 13.82 -4.25 31.78
N PRO A 114 12.71 -4.95 32.04
CA PRO A 114 12.63 -6.41 31.84
C PRO A 114 13.01 -6.86 30.43
N ILE A 115 12.65 -6.10 29.40
CA ILE A 115 13.05 -6.41 28.02
C ILE A 115 14.58 -6.33 27.87
N SER A 116 15.22 -5.26 28.37
CA SER A 116 16.66 -5.09 28.25
C SER A 116 17.44 -6.16 29.01
N GLU A 117 16.91 -6.65 30.14
CA GLU A 117 17.52 -7.71 30.96
C GLU A 117 17.55 -9.08 30.26
N MET A 118 16.77 -9.28 29.19
CA MET A 118 16.81 -10.50 28.39
C MET A 118 18.07 -10.61 27.50
N PHE A 119 18.84 -9.52 27.37
CA PHE A 119 20.00 -9.43 26.51
C PHE A 119 21.32 -9.43 27.29
N ALA A 120 22.44 -9.52 26.58
CA ALA A 120 23.77 -9.49 27.15
C ALA A 120 24.03 -8.22 27.96
N GLU A 121 24.80 -8.34 29.03
CA GLU A 121 25.01 -7.26 30.03
C GLU A 121 25.53 -5.97 29.38
N ASP A 122 26.47 -6.10 28.45
CA ASP A 122 27.09 -4.99 27.71
C ASP A 122 26.10 -4.18 26.84
N LEU A 123 24.96 -4.77 26.46
CA LEU A 123 23.96 -4.15 25.58
C LEU A 123 22.74 -3.64 26.34
N ARG A 124 22.56 -4.02 27.62
CA ARG A 124 21.33 -3.77 28.37
C ARG A 124 20.96 -2.31 28.47
N GLU A 125 21.93 -1.45 28.75
CA GLU A 125 21.67 -0.04 28.92
C GLU A 125 21.28 0.64 27.60
N ASP A 126 21.97 0.33 26.51
CA ASP A 126 21.68 0.84 25.18
C ASP A 126 20.29 0.36 24.70
N ILE A 127 19.96 -0.92 24.93
CA ILE A 127 18.63 -1.47 24.60
C ILE A 127 17.54 -0.82 25.45
N TYR A 128 17.77 -0.65 26.78
CA TYR A 128 16.82 0.03 27.64
C TYR A 128 16.50 1.43 27.16
N GLN A 129 17.54 2.23 26.90
CA GLN A 129 17.39 3.60 26.43
C GLN A 129 16.62 3.67 25.11
N TYR A 130 16.97 2.81 24.18
CA TYR A 130 16.34 2.78 22.86
C TYR A 130 14.88 2.35 22.92
N VAL A 131 14.58 1.24 23.62
CA VAL A 131 13.22 0.69 23.76
C VAL A 131 12.32 1.65 24.53
N PHE A 132 12.82 2.23 25.62
CA PHE A 132 12.04 3.17 26.45
C PHE A 132 11.52 4.34 25.63
N ILE A 133 12.38 5.02 24.87
CA ILE A 133 11.98 6.15 24.03
C ILE A 133 11.14 5.70 22.83
N THR A 134 11.45 4.55 22.21
CA THR A 134 10.63 4.01 21.13
C THR A 134 9.18 3.82 21.59
N LEU A 135 8.96 3.19 22.74
CA LEU A 135 7.63 3.00 23.31
C LEU A 135 6.95 4.33 23.66
N LEU A 136 7.68 5.28 24.20
CA LEU A 136 7.14 6.59 24.59
C LEU A 136 6.71 7.41 23.36
N THR A 137 7.44 7.33 22.26
CA THR A 137 7.17 8.07 21.02
C THR A 137 6.25 7.31 20.05
N ASP A 138 5.93 6.05 20.32
CA ASP A 138 5.12 5.19 19.46
C ASP A 138 3.76 5.80 19.04
N PRO A 139 2.99 6.49 19.90
CA PRO A 139 1.74 7.13 19.47
C PRO A 139 1.92 8.12 18.31
N ILE A 140 3.06 8.82 18.26
CA ILE A 140 3.38 9.75 17.18
C ILE A 140 3.70 8.97 15.90
N ILE A 141 4.50 7.92 16.03
CA ILE A 141 4.93 7.08 14.90
C ILE A 141 3.73 6.34 14.29
N VAL A 142 2.89 5.73 15.12
CA VAL A 142 1.66 5.03 14.68
C VAL A 142 0.69 6.01 13.99
N PHE A 143 0.49 7.20 14.54
CA PHE A 143 -0.31 8.24 13.91
C PHE A 143 0.24 8.62 12.52
N ALA A 144 1.56 8.75 12.40
CA ALA A 144 2.25 9.04 11.15
C ALA A 144 1.97 7.97 10.08
N LEU A 145 2.16 6.71 10.43
CA LEU A 145 1.95 5.55 9.54
C LEU A 145 0.50 5.45 9.07
N LEU A 146 -0.46 5.64 9.99
CA LEU A 146 -1.89 5.66 9.68
C LEU A 146 -2.24 6.79 8.72
N MET A 147 -1.85 8.03 9.07
CA MET A 147 -2.18 9.21 8.27
C MET A 147 -1.59 9.16 6.86
N SER A 148 -0.36 8.68 6.71
CA SER A 148 0.26 8.50 5.40
C SER A 148 -0.54 7.54 4.50
N SER A 149 -0.93 6.39 5.05
CA SER A 149 -1.73 5.39 4.33
C SER A 149 -3.07 5.98 3.90
N PHE A 150 -3.76 6.69 4.79
CA PHE A 150 -5.07 7.30 4.49
C PHE A 150 -4.97 8.50 3.55
N MET A 151 -3.95 9.35 3.67
CA MET A 151 -3.72 10.43 2.70
C MET A 151 -3.55 9.89 1.27
N SER A 152 -2.88 8.74 1.13
CA SER A 152 -2.68 8.10 -0.18
C SER A 152 -4.00 7.66 -0.81
N VAL A 153 -4.90 7.05 -0.04
CA VAL A 153 -6.23 6.63 -0.50
C VAL A 153 -7.13 7.85 -0.75
N ASP A 154 -6.98 8.92 0.03
CA ASP A 154 -7.80 10.13 -0.03
C ASP A 154 -7.27 11.17 -1.02
N ASN A 155 -6.93 10.75 -2.23
CA ASN A 155 -6.52 11.62 -3.35
C ASN A 155 -5.24 12.47 -3.13
N ASN A 156 -4.49 12.24 -2.06
CA ASN A 156 -3.32 13.03 -1.67
C ASN A 156 -2.01 12.22 -1.54
N PRO A 157 -1.64 11.31 -2.48
CA PRO A 157 -0.44 10.49 -2.35
C PRO A 157 0.84 11.33 -2.31
N ARG A 158 0.86 12.48 -2.99
CA ARG A 158 2.01 13.39 -2.96
C ARG A 158 2.25 13.99 -1.57
N LEU A 159 1.18 14.35 -0.85
CA LEU A 159 1.32 14.87 0.51
C LEU A 159 1.82 13.78 1.47
N ALA A 160 1.38 12.53 1.31
CA ALA A 160 1.92 11.41 2.07
C ALA A 160 3.43 11.26 1.85
N THR A 161 3.91 11.33 0.61
CA THR A 161 5.34 11.26 0.29
C THR A 161 6.11 12.44 0.87
N ILE A 162 5.62 13.68 0.71
CA ILE A 162 6.26 14.89 1.26
C ILE A 162 6.36 14.79 2.78
N TYR A 163 5.33 14.25 3.43
CA TYR A 163 5.33 14.03 4.88
C TYR A 163 6.49 13.12 5.29
N PHE A 164 6.66 11.95 4.65
CA PHE A 164 7.76 11.04 4.98
C PHE A 164 9.13 11.66 4.69
N ILE A 165 9.33 12.28 3.53
CA ILE A 165 10.62 12.89 3.18
C ILE A 165 11.01 13.98 4.18
N ILE A 166 10.07 14.86 4.56
CA ILE A 166 10.33 15.91 5.57
C ILE A 166 10.63 15.27 6.93
N SER A 167 9.85 14.29 7.35
CA SER A 167 10.04 13.59 8.63
C SER A 167 11.40 12.89 8.68
N ASP A 168 11.83 12.25 7.60
CA ASP A 168 13.11 11.55 7.50
C ASP A 168 14.29 12.53 7.53
N ILE A 169 14.22 13.65 6.81
CA ILE A 169 15.24 14.70 6.86
C ILE A 169 15.36 15.27 8.27
N LEU A 170 14.23 15.55 8.92
CA LEU A 170 14.20 16.06 10.28
C LEU A 170 14.74 15.03 11.28
N LYS A 171 14.40 13.75 11.12
CA LYS A 171 14.93 12.65 11.92
C LYS A 171 16.46 12.59 11.83
N ILE A 172 17.02 12.54 10.64
CA ILE A 172 18.49 12.45 10.44
C ILE A 172 19.18 13.68 11.03
N SER A 173 18.66 14.87 10.74
CA SER A 173 19.25 16.13 11.24
C SER A 173 19.18 16.23 12.76
N SER A 174 18.05 15.84 13.37
CA SER A 174 17.89 15.84 14.82
C SER A 174 18.67 14.72 15.50
N MET A 175 18.85 13.57 14.86
CA MET A 175 19.67 12.48 15.37
C MET A 175 21.11 12.96 15.56
N PHE A 176 21.69 13.62 14.54
CA PHE A 176 23.01 14.21 14.68
C PHE A 176 23.08 15.23 15.83
N LEU A 177 22.08 16.10 15.96
CA LEU A 177 21.99 17.10 17.02
C LEU A 177 21.92 16.45 18.41
N PHE A 178 21.02 15.47 18.60
CA PHE A 178 20.80 14.85 19.92
C PHE A 178 21.98 13.97 20.35
N ILE A 179 22.62 13.26 19.41
CA ILE A 179 23.75 12.40 19.73
C ILE A 179 25.03 13.25 19.91
N LYS A 180 25.37 14.12 18.92
CA LYS A 180 26.69 14.80 18.89
C LYS A 180 26.73 16.05 19.75
N VAL A 181 25.64 16.83 19.79
CA VAL A 181 25.63 18.12 20.52
C VAL A 181 25.12 17.94 21.93
N PHE A 182 24.01 17.22 22.11
CA PHE A 182 23.42 17.03 23.45
C PHE A 182 23.95 15.80 24.18
N ASN A 183 24.73 14.92 23.52
CA ASN A 183 25.29 13.69 24.08
C ASN A 183 24.24 12.75 24.71
N TRP A 184 23.06 12.65 24.09
CA TRP A 184 21.96 11.79 24.58
C TRP A 184 22.13 10.31 24.22
N GLY A 185 23.18 9.91 23.47
CA GLY A 185 23.43 8.52 23.12
C GLY A 185 22.23 7.85 22.46
N MET A 186 21.87 6.64 22.91
CA MET A 186 20.74 5.87 22.38
C MET A 186 19.38 6.50 22.64
N TYR A 187 19.21 7.28 23.70
CA TYR A 187 18.00 8.10 23.89
C TYR A 187 17.81 9.07 22.72
N GLY A 188 18.89 9.74 22.30
CA GLY A 188 18.86 10.69 21.18
C GLY A 188 18.56 10.02 19.84
N ALA A 189 19.13 8.84 19.62
CA ALA A 189 18.87 8.05 18.41
C ALA A 189 17.39 7.68 18.26
N SER A 190 16.78 7.14 19.31
CA SER A 190 15.36 6.76 19.28
C SER A 190 14.44 7.99 19.26
N PHE A 191 14.72 9.02 20.07
CA PHE A 191 13.91 10.23 20.16
C PHE A 191 13.86 11.00 18.82
N SER A 192 14.94 10.99 18.05
CA SER A 192 14.99 11.64 16.74
C SER A 192 13.91 11.13 15.79
N THR A 193 13.54 9.86 15.87
CA THR A 193 12.47 9.27 15.05
C THR A 193 11.12 9.87 15.39
N GLY A 194 10.74 9.88 16.68
CA GLY A 194 9.50 10.51 17.14
C GLY A 194 9.46 12.02 16.86
N PHE A 195 10.58 12.71 17.05
CA PHE A 195 10.71 14.14 16.78
C PHE A 195 10.52 14.45 15.29
N GLY A 196 11.16 13.69 14.40
CA GLY A 196 11.02 13.85 12.95
C GLY A 196 9.57 13.72 12.49
N PHE A 197 8.86 12.70 12.97
CA PHE A 197 7.44 12.51 12.64
C PHE A 197 6.53 13.55 13.29
N LEU A 198 6.83 14.01 14.51
CA LEU A 198 6.06 15.06 15.19
C LEU A 198 6.15 16.39 14.44
N VAL A 199 7.35 16.84 14.11
CA VAL A 199 7.55 18.10 13.39
C VAL A 199 7.05 17.99 11.95
N GLY A 200 7.29 16.85 11.29
CA GLY A 200 6.75 16.55 9.97
C GLY A 200 5.22 16.59 9.90
N ALA A 201 4.52 16.41 11.04
CA ALA A 201 3.05 16.46 11.12
C ALA A 201 2.45 17.80 10.68
N ILE A 202 3.24 18.84 10.49
CA ILE A 202 2.82 20.09 9.84
C ILE A 202 2.22 19.84 8.44
N VAL A 203 2.69 18.79 7.73
CA VAL A 203 2.14 18.39 6.44
C VAL A 203 0.74 17.80 6.59
N ILE A 204 0.47 17.10 7.70
CA ILE A 204 -0.87 16.58 8.02
C ILE A 204 -1.84 17.75 8.28
N PHE A 205 -1.37 18.80 8.91
CA PHE A 205 -2.15 20.03 9.07
C PHE A 205 -2.54 20.62 7.69
N TRP A 206 -1.60 20.70 6.75
CA TRP A 206 -1.90 21.14 5.38
C TRP A 206 -2.88 20.20 4.66
N TYR A 207 -2.77 18.89 4.89
CA TYR A 207 -3.77 17.95 4.37
C TYR A 207 -5.17 18.29 4.88
N GLY A 208 -5.30 18.75 6.14
CA GLY A 208 -6.58 19.20 6.71
C GLY A 208 -7.30 20.24 5.87
N PHE A 209 -6.58 21.13 5.17
CA PHE A 209 -7.10 22.18 4.29
C PHE A 209 -7.19 21.77 2.81
N SER A 210 -6.79 20.55 2.47
CA SER A 210 -6.80 20.09 1.08
C SER A 210 -8.24 19.99 0.53
N LYS A 211 -8.54 20.74 -0.55
CA LYS A 211 -9.82 20.66 -1.27
C LYS A 211 -10.09 19.28 -1.89
N LYS A 212 -9.06 18.42 -1.99
CA LYS A 212 -9.16 17.05 -2.51
C LYS A 212 -9.58 16.04 -1.45
N ARG A 213 -9.56 16.44 -0.19
CA ARG A 213 -9.86 15.57 0.95
C ARG A 213 -11.33 15.19 0.98
N MET A 214 -11.59 13.89 1.05
CA MET A 214 -12.92 13.30 1.22
C MET A 214 -13.13 12.78 2.64
N LEU A 215 -12.05 12.24 3.26
CA LEU A 215 -12.10 11.66 4.59
C LEU A 215 -12.21 12.75 5.66
N LYS A 216 -13.18 12.56 6.55
CA LYS A 216 -13.41 13.43 7.71
C LYS A 216 -13.42 12.58 8.98
N PHE A 217 -12.75 13.08 10.01
CA PHE A 217 -12.79 12.43 11.32
C PHE A 217 -14.17 12.59 11.96
N THR A 218 -14.72 11.51 12.50
CA THR A 218 -16.04 11.49 13.13
C THR A 218 -15.96 10.86 14.52
N PHE A 219 -16.52 11.55 15.52
CA PHE A 219 -16.61 11.05 16.91
C PHE A 219 -17.85 10.17 17.17
N LYS A 220 -18.64 9.82 16.14
CA LYS A 220 -19.83 8.97 16.31
C LYS A 220 -19.42 7.51 16.57
N ILE A 221 -19.04 7.22 17.81
CA ILE A 221 -18.44 5.96 18.26
C ILE A 221 -19.45 4.79 18.30
N LYS A 222 -20.76 5.04 18.22
CA LYS A 222 -21.80 4.04 18.56
C LYS A 222 -21.78 2.74 17.73
N ASN A 223 -21.07 2.68 16.60
CA ASN A 223 -20.90 1.48 15.76
C ASN A 223 -19.45 1.25 15.29
N THR A 224 -18.48 1.97 15.85
CA THR A 224 -17.06 1.91 15.45
C THR A 224 -16.45 0.51 15.57
N PHE A 225 -16.98 -0.33 16.47
CA PHE A 225 -16.48 -1.70 16.63
C PHE A 225 -16.83 -2.60 15.44
N ILE A 226 -17.98 -2.40 14.79
CA ILE A 226 -18.35 -3.15 13.58
C ILE A 226 -17.49 -2.72 12.40
N ASP A 227 -17.30 -1.39 12.26
CA ASP A 227 -16.47 -0.81 11.19
C ASP A 227 -14.99 -1.19 11.38
N LEU A 228 -14.52 -1.28 12.65
CA LEU A 228 -13.20 -1.81 13.00
C LEU A 228 -13.04 -3.28 12.65
N LYS A 229 -14.06 -4.11 12.87
CA LYS A 229 -14.00 -5.55 12.55
C LYS A 229 -13.71 -5.83 11.09
N GLU A 230 -14.29 -5.06 10.17
CA GLU A 230 -13.96 -5.16 8.73
C GLU A 230 -12.51 -4.75 8.46
N SER A 231 -12.05 -3.65 9.06
CA SER A 231 -10.66 -3.20 8.95
C SER A 231 -9.67 -4.19 9.57
N LEU A 232 -9.97 -4.75 10.73
CA LEU A 232 -9.17 -5.81 11.35
C LEU A 232 -9.14 -7.09 10.52
N ARG A 233 -10.25 -7.45 9.86
CA ARG A 233 -10.28 -8.61 8.95
C ARG A 233 -9.40 -8.39 7.73
N ALA A 234 -9.38 -7.18 7.17
CA ALA A 234 -8.52 -6.83 6.04
C ALA A 234 -7.04 -6.71 6.46
N SER A 235 -6.77 -6.15 7.66
CA SER A 235 -5.41 -6.01 8.21
C SER A 235 -4.89 -7.26 8.91
N GLY A 236 -5.74 -8.27 9.15
CA GLY A 236 -5.38 -9.44 9.97
C GLY A 236 -4.16 -10.20 9.43
N SER A 237 -4.09 -10.43 8.12
CA SER A 237 -2.92 -11.08 7.52
C SER A 237 -1.65 -10.24 7.68
N MET A 238 -1.75 -8.91 7.60
CA MET A 238 -0.62 -8.00 7.81
C MET A 238 -0.19 -7.97 9.27
N ALA A 239 -1.14 -7.89 10.21
CA ALA A 239 -0.85 -7.92 11.64
C ALA A 239 -0.15 -9.22 12.04
N ILE A 240 -0.67 -10.36 11.58
CA ILE A 240 -0.04 -11.68 11.80
C ILE A 240 1.34 -11.74 11.14
N ASN A 241 1.52 -11.17 9.95
CA ASN A 241 2.83 -11.10 9.30
C ASN A 241 3.84 -10.40 10.19
N TYR A 242 3.57 -9.17 10.66
CA TYR A 242 4.50 -8.44 11.53
C TYR A 242 4.80 -9.17 12.85
N LEU A 243 3.78 -9.78 13.45
CA LEU A 243 3.94 -10.58 14.68
C LEU A 243 4.83 -11.80 14.43
N LEU A 244 4.54 -12.58 13.39
CA LEU A 244 5.30 -13.80 13.09
C LEU A 244 6.73 -13.46 12.63
N THR A 245 6.93 -12.38 11.88
CA THR A 245 8.28 -11.89 11.52
C THR A 245 9.07 -11.55 12.78
N ALA A 246 8.47 -10.85 13.76
CA ALA A 246 9.15 -10.55 15.02
C ALA A 246 9.53 -11.82 15.81
N VAL A 247 8.61 -12.78 15.90
CA VAL A 247 8.87 -14.07 16.56
C VAL A 247 9.96 -14.85 15.82
N GLN A 248 9.87 -14.96 14.51
CA GLN A 248 10.85 -15.65 13.66
C GLN A 248 12.24 -15.03 13.80
N MET A 249 12.36 -13.70 13.71
CA MET A 249 13.64 -13.01 13.86
C MET A 249 14.24 -13.24 15.26
N SER A 250 13.41 -13.19 16.31
CA SER A 250 13.87 -13.45 17.68
C SER A 250 14.41 -14.86 17.84
N ILE A 251 13.71 -15.87 17.32
CA ILE A 251 14.16 -17.28 17.38
C ILE A 251 15.46 -17.47 16.60
N ILE A 252 15.52 -16.97 15.36
CA ILE A 252 16.70 -17.11 14.51
C ILE A 252 17.90 -16.38 15.11
N ASN A 253 17.73 -15.17 15.65
CA ASN A 253 18.80 -14.44 16.32
C ASN A 253 19.39 -15.21 17.50
N VAL A 254 18.53 -15.82 18.35
CA VAL A 254 18.99 -16.66 19.47
C VAL A 254 19.73 -17.90 18.97
N VAL A 255 19.22 -18.56 17.95
CA VAL A 255 19.86 -19.76 17.40
C VAL A 255 21.22 -19.42 16.76
N ILE A 256 21.28 -18.36 15.97
CA ILE A 256 22.53 -17.94 15.31
C ILE A 256 23.57 -17.52 16.34
N SER A 257 23.20 -16.74 17.36
CA SER A 257 24.14 -16.31 18.41
C SER A 257 24.74 -17.49 19.20
N ASN A 258 24.01 -18.60 19.33
CA ASN A 258 24.49 -19.79 20.03
C ASN A 258 25.31 -20.76 19.14
N LEU A 259 24.99 -20.83 17.84
CA LEU A 259 25.63 -21.77 16.92
C LEU A 259 26.80 -21.18 16.15
N VAL A 260 26.74 -19.89 15.85
CA VAL A 260 27.76 -19.18 15.07
C VAL A 260 28.71 -18.46 16.03
N THR A 261 29.81 -19.11 16.34
CA THR A 261 30.86 -18.57 17.26
C THR A 261 31.83 -17.63 16.55
N ASN A 262 31.89 -17.67 15.22
CA ASN A 262 32.77 -16.82 14.43
C ASN A 262 32.13 -15.42 14.24
N ILE A 263 32.82 -14.39 14.70
CA ILE A 263 32.40 -12.98 14.60
C ILE A 263 32.17 -12.55 13.14
N VAL A 264 32.98 -13.09 12.21
CA VAL A 264 32.85 -12.79 10.77
C VAL A 264 31.55 -13.33 10.21
N ASP A 265 31.19 -14.57 10.54
CA ASP A 265 29.93 -15.18 10.08
C ASP A 265 28.70 -14.46 10.66
N LEU A 266 28.82 -14.00 11.91
CA LEU A 266 27.77 -13.19 12.54
C LEU A 266 27.61 -11.82 11.83
N SER A 267 28.72 -11.20 11.43
CA SER A 267 28.70 -9.95 10.65
C SER A 267 28.09 -10.16 9.26
N ILE A 268 28.39 -11.29 8.60
CA ILE A 268 27.79 -11.65 7.31
C ILE A 268 26.28 -11.91 7.46
N TYR A 269 25.85 -12.53 8.56
CA TYR A 269 24.42 -12.66 8.86
C TYR A 269 23.72 -11.28 8.91
N GLY A 270 24.29 -10.33 9.64
CA GLY A 270 23.78 -8.96 9.70
C GLY A 270 23.71 -8.29 8.33
N LEU A 271 24.73 -8.50 7.49
CA LEU A 271 24.76 -8.01 6.10
C LEU A 271 23.60 -8.59 5.27
N ILE A 272 23.36 -9.92 5.36
CA ILE A 272 22.26 -10.58 4.65
C ILE A 272 20.89 -10.03 5.13
N CYS A 273 20.70 -9.85 6.43
CA CYS A 273 19.45 -9.29 6.97
C CYS A 273 19.15 -7.89 6.42
N ASN A 274 20.18 -7.07 6.21
CA ASN A 274 20.03 -5.74 5.63
C ASN A 274 19.77 -5.73 4.11
N MET A 275 19.98 -6.85 3.39
CA MET A 275 19.67 -6.91 1.94
C MET A 275 18.20 -6.68 1.65
N VAL A 276 17.30 -7.00 2.57
CA VAL A 276 15.86 -6.74 2.41
C VAL A 276 15.58 -5.24 2.18
N PHE A 277 16.32 -4.34 2.82
CA PHE A 277 16.17 -2.89 2.61
C PHE A 277 16.51 -2.49 1.17
N VAL A 278 17.57 -3.09 0.59
CA VAL A 278 17.95 -2.84 -0.81
C VAL A 278 16.89 -3.38 -1.78
N PHE A 279 16.33 -4.56 -1.47
CA PHE A 279 15.26 -5.14 -2.26
C PHE A 279 14.03 -4.25 -2.27
N ASP A 280 13.68 -3.69 -1.12
CA ASP A 280 12.50 -2.86 -0.94
C ASP A 280 12.61 -1.44 -1.54
N LEU A 281 13.79 -0.94 -1.85
CA LEU A 281 13.98 0.43 -2.35
C LEU A 281 13.05 0.80 -3.51
N ILE A 282 12.83 -0.12 -4.44
CA ILE A 282 11.97 0.09 -5.62
C ILE A 282 10.72 -0.78 -5.55
N SER A 283 10.90 -2.07 -5.32
CA SER A 283 9.82 -3.07 -5.35
C SER A 283 8.78 -2.82 -4.27
N GLY A 284 9.21 -2.38 -3.10
CA GLY A 284 8.31 -1.98 -2.01
C GLY A 284 7.31 -0.91 -2.43
N GLY A 285 7.78 0.08 -3.18
CA GLY A 285 6.91 1.14 -3.71
C GLY A 285 5.95 0.64 -4.79
N ILE A 286 6.36 -0.33 -5.62
CA ILE A 286 5.49 -0.94 -6.64
C ILE A 286 4.34 -1.72 -5.98
N VAL A 287 4.63 -2.50 -4.96
CA VAL A 287 3.61 -3.24 -4.20
C VAL A 287 2.76 -2.31 -3.33
N GLY A 288 3.34 -1.22 -2.83
CA GLY A 288 2.68 -0.23 -1.96
C GLY A 288 1.47 0.48 -2.58
N VAL A 289 1.32 0.48 -3.92
CA VAL A 289 0.12 1.05 -4.58
C VAL A 289 -1.08 0.10 -4.58
N ILE A 290 -0.88 -1.19 -4.29
CA ILE A 290 -1.93 -2.23 -4.35
C ILE A 290 -3.12 -1.89 -3.44
N PRO A 291 -2.93 -1.60 -2.14
CA PRO A 291 -4.04 -1.31 -1.23
C PRO A 291 -4.95 -0.20 -1.75
N THR A 292 -4.36 0.88 -2.24
CA THR A 292 -5.10 2.03 -2.75
C THR A 292 -5.80 1.73 -4.08
N LEU A 293 -5.07 1.30 -5.11
CA LEU A 293 -5.63 1.17 -6.45
C LEU A 293 -6.55 -0.05 -6.57
N CYS A 294 -6.06 -1.22 -6.13
CA CYS A 294 -6.87 -2.44 -6.23
C CYS A 294 -8.07 -2.39 -5.27
N GLY A 295 -7.91 -1.81 -4.07
CA GLY A 295 -9.02 -1.62 -3.12
C GLY A 295 -10.15 -0.75 -3.71
N ILE A 296 -9.80 0.40 -4.30
CA ILE A 296 -10.78 1.30 -4.93
C ILE A 296 -11.46 0.63 -6.13
N PHE A 297 -10.69 0.09 -7.10
CA PHE A 297 -11.28 -0.53 -8.29
C PHE A 297 -12.11 -1.77 -7.97
N ASN A 298 -11.72 -2.55 -6.95
CA ASN A 298 -12.53 -3.65 -6.44
C ASN A 298 -13.85 -3.13 -5.81
N GLY A 299 -13.79 -2.05 -5.04
CA GLY A 299 -14.98 -1.39 -4.49
C GLY A 299 -15.93 -0.87 -5.56
N GLU A 300 -15.39 -0.26 -6.62
CA GLU A 300 -16.15 0.23 -7.78
C GLU A 300 -16.69 -0.90 -8.68
N LYS A 301 -16.28 -2.15 -8.45
CA LYS A 301 -16.51 -3.29 -9.36
C LYS A 301 -16.06 -2.98 -10.80
N ASP A 302 -14.97 -2.24 -10.94
CA ASP A 302 -14.36 -1.94 -12.24
C ASP A 302 -13.31 -3.01 -12.60
N ILE A 303 -13.81 -4.13 -13.13
CA ILE A 303 -12.99 -5.30 -13.45
C ILE A 303 -11.91 -4.98 -14.46
N TYR A 304 -12.20 -4.16 -15.47
CA TYR A 304 -11.22 -3.78 -16.49
C TYR A 304 -10.03 -3.05 -15.88
N SER A 305 -10.30 -1.99 -15.10
CA SER A 305 -9.25 -1.23 -14.43
C SER A 305 -8.47 -2.07 -13.44
N LEU A 306 -9.17 -2.90 -12.65
CA LEU A 306 -8.55 -3.83 -11.70
C LEU A 306 -7.61 -4.81 -12.41
N LYS A 307 -8.06 -5.50 -13.46
CA LYS A 307 -7.24 -6.44 -14.26
C LYS A 307 -6.01 -5.73 -14.87
N SER A 308 -6.22 -4.53 -15.45
CA SER A 308 -5.16 -3.76 -16.08
C SER A 308 -4.07 -3.35 -15.09
N VAL A 309 -4.47 -2.79 -13.94
CA VAL A 309 -3.53 -2.32 -12.92
C VAL A 309 -2.82 -3.49 -12.24
N THR A 310 -3.55 -4.54 -11.87
CA THR A 310 -2.98 -5.74 -11.23
C THR A 310 -1.90 -6.38 -12.10
N LYS A 311 -2.17 -6.57 -13.41
CA LYS A 311 -1.16 -7.11 -14.34
C LYS A 311 0.08 -6.23 -14.40
N LYS A 312 -0.07 -4.91 -14.45
CA LYS A 312 1.07 -3.98 -14.49
C LYS A 312 1.91 -4.05 -13.23
N ILE A 313 1.27 -4.00 -12.06
CA ILE A 313 1.97 -4.12 -10.78
C ILE A 313 2.73 -5.45 -10.73
N TYR A 314 2.07 -6.56 -11.07
CA TYR A 314 2.69 -7.89 -11.04
C TYR A 314 3.93 -7.98 -11.93
N PHE A 315 3.82 -7.54 -13.20
CA PHE A 315 4.95 -7.60 -14.14
C PHE A 315 6.05 -6.58 -13.79
N MET A 316 5.70 -5.37 -13.35
CA MET A 316 6.71 -4.39 -12.92
C MET A 316 7.46 -4.87 -11.68
N ASN A 317 6.74 -5.48 -10.73
CA ASN A 317 7.35 -6.07 -9.54
C ASN A 317 8.31 -7.21 -9.91
N LEU A 318 7.88 -8.12 -10.78
CA LEU A 318 8.72 -9.21 -11.27
C LEU A 318 9.96 -8.71 -12.04
N ILE A 319 9.79 -7.73 -12.92
CA ILE A 319 10.90 -7.13 -13.69
C ILE A 319 11.88 -6.43 -12.74
N SER A 320 11.40 -5.66 -11.76
CA SER A 320 12.27 -5.01 -10.78
C SER A 320 13.05 -6.03 -9.94
N ALA A 321 12.39 -7.13 -9.54
CA ALA A 321 13.03 -8.22 -8.81
C ALA A 321 14.15 -8.86 -9.64
N ILE A 322 13.90 -9.17 -10.91
CA ILE A 322 14.90 -9.74 -11.81
C ILE A 322 16.09 -8.78 -12.01
N ILE A 323 15.82 -7.49 -12.26
CA ILE A 323 16.87 -6.49 -12.46
C ILE A 323 17.77 -6.38 -11.23
N ILE A 324 17.17 -6.24 -10.04
CA ILE A 324 17.95 -6.12 -8.80
C ILE A 324 18.71 -7.40 -8.51
N THR A 325 18.10 -8.58 -8.74
CA THR A 325 18.80 -9.88 -8.61
C THR A 325 20.04 -9.93 -9.51
N ILE A 326 19.92 -9.53 -10.78
CA ILE A 326 21.06 -9.52 -11.71
C ILE A 326 22.12 -8.52 -11.26
N LEU A 327 21.73 -7.31 -10.85
CA LEU A 327 22.67 -6.27 -10.40
C LEU A 327 23.45 -6.71 -9.15
N VAL A 328 22.77 -7.20 -8.13
CA VAL A 328 23.42 -7.64 -6.88
C VAL A 328 24.26 -8.88 -7.11
N PHE A 329 23.79 -9.84 -7.91
CA PHE A 329 24.57 -11.05 -8.26
C PHE A 329 25.87 -10.70 -9.00
N SER A 330 25.81 -9.72 -9.92
CA SER A 330 26.96 -9.30 -10.75
C SER A 330 27.95 -8.41 -9.99
N LEU A 331 27.47 -7.63 -9.02
CA LEU A 331 28.26 -6.63 -8.30
C LEU A 331 28.19 -6.81 -6.78
N PRO A 332 28.41 -8.02 -6.22
CA PRO A 332 28.31 -8.28 -4.78
C PRO A 332 29.33 -7.46 -3.98
N ASN A 333 30.50 -7.18 -4.57
CA ASN A 333 31.55 -6.38 -3.94
C ASN A 333 31.08 -4.96 -3.56
N VAL A 334 30.26 -4.34 -4.40
CA VAL A 334 29.73 -3.00 -4.10
C VAL A 334 28.90 -3.02 -2.82
N TYR A 335 28.09 -4.07 -2.66
CA TYR A 335 27.26 -4.22 -1.47
C TYR A 335 28.11 -4.57 -0.23
N SER A 336 29.04 -5.51 -0.33
CA SER A 336 29.89 -5.89 0.80
C SER A 336 30.77 -4.73 1.29
N ILE A 337 31.32 -3.92 0.39
CA ILE A 337 32.12 -2.73 0.73
C ILE A 337 31.25 -1.67 1.42
N LEU A 338 30.02 -1.41 0.93
CA LEU A 338 29.10 -0.45 1.56
C LEU A 338 28.81 -0.79 3.03
N PHE A 339 28.88 -2.06 3.42
CA PHE A 339 28.68 -2.54 4.79
C PHE A 339 29.98 -2.82 5.55
N GLY A 340 31.14 -2.31 5.05
CA GLY A 340 32.42 -2.32 5.78
C GLY A 340 33.24 -3.60 5.66
N PHE A 341 32.93 -4.47 4.69
CA PHE A 341 33.75 -5.66 4.42
C PHE A 341 34.89 -5.32 3.44
N GLU A 342 35.89 -4.60 3.92
CA GLU A 342 37.04 -4.19 3.10
C GLU A 342 38.16 -5.25 3.03
N PHE A 343 38.21 -6.17 3.99
CA PHE A 343 39.26 -7.21 4.04
C PHE A 343 38.97 -8.33 3.04
N VAL A 344 39.90 -8.59 2.13
CA VAL A 344 39.77 -9.53 1.00
C VAL A 344 39.34 -10.95 1.44
N GLU A 345 39.87 -11.46 2.53
CA GLU A 345 39.57 -12.81 3.04
C GLU A 345 38.09 -12.98 3.45
N TYR A 346 37.48 -11.95 4.05
CA TYR A 346 36.08 -11.98 4.48
C TYR A 346 35.11 -11.59 3.34
N GLN A 347 35.60 -10.80 2.40
CA GLN A 347 34.83 -10.32 1.25
C GLN A 347 34.44 -11.46 0.31
N GLU A 348 35.29 -12.46 0.08
CA GLU A 348 34.96 -13.60 -0.78
C GLU A 348 33.81 -14.44 -0.22
N ASN A 349 33.84 -14.74 1.09
CA ASN A 349 32.76 -15.45 1.75
C ASN A 349 31.44 -14.62 1.74
N ALA A 350 31.49 -13.32 2.04
CA ALA A 350 30.36 -12.44 1.99
C ALA A 350 29.75 -12.38 0.58
N ASN A 351 30.59 -12.21 -0.45
CA ASN A 351 30.16 -12.16 -1.85
C ASN A 351 29.49 -13.46 -2.32
N MET A 352 30.01 -14.60 -1.90
CA MET A 352 29.41 -15.91 -2.21
C MET A 352 28.02 -16.01 -1.58
N LEU A 353 27.87 -15.61 -0.32
CA LEU A 353 26.59 -15.67 0.39
C LEU A 353 25.56 -14.66 -0.16
N ILE A 354 26.00 -13.46 -0.53
CA ILE A 354 25.18 -12.48 -1.25
C ILE A 354 24.63 -13.09 -2.55
N ARG A 355 25.50 -13.75 -3.34
CA ARG A 355 25.07 -14.39 -4.60
C ARG A 355 24.07 -15.52 -4.38
N ILE A 356 24.17 -16.27 -3.29
CA ILE A 356 23.17 -17.29 -2.95
C ILE A 356 21.87 -16.62 -2.52
N TYR A 357 21.94 -15.71 -1.56
CA TYR A 357 20.77 -15.11 -0.94
C TYR A 357 19.91 -14.30 -1.93
N VAL A 358 20.54 -13.63 -2.91
CA VAL A 358 19.81 -12.80 -3.87
C VAL A 358 18.80 -13.59 -4.72
N PHE A 359 18.96 -14.90 -4.87
CA PHE A 359 17.94 -15.73 -5.54
C PHE A 359 16.65 -15.86 -4.74
N SER A 360 16.63 -15.53 -3.44
CA SER A 360 15.41 -15.45 -2.65
C SER A 360 14.54 -14.28 -3.07
N PHE A 361 15.09 -13.25 -3.72
CA PHE A 361 14.42 -12.01 -3.96
C PHE A 361 13.23 -12.12 -4.95
N ILE A 362 13.39 -12.87 -6.03
CA ILE A 362 12.29 -13.06 -6.99
C ILE A 362 11.07 -13.73 -6.31
N PRO A 363 11.20 -14.88 -5.63
CA PRO A 363 10.05 -15.46 -4.93
C PRO A 363 9.57 -14.60 -3.73
N TYR A 364 10.46 -13.88 -3.04
CA TYR A 364 10.10 -12.91 -2.01
C TYR A 364 9.09 -11.89 -2.52
N GLU A 365 9.36 -11.28 -3.68
CA GLU A 365 8.48 -10.26 -4.25
C GLU A 365 7.13 -10.84 -4.74
N LEU A 366 7.10 -12.08 -5.18
CA LEU A 366 5.85 -12.78 -5.51
C LEU A 366 5.01 -13.06 -4.26
N ASN A 367 5.64 -13.48 -3.17
CA ASN A 367 5.00 -13.66 -1.87
C ASN A 367 4.47 -12.33 -1.33
N ARG A 368 5.24 -11.25 -1.46
CA ARG A 368 4.85 -9.90 -1.04
C ARG A 368 3.70 -9.34 -1.87
N PHE A 369 3.70 -9.56 -3.17
CA PHE A 369 2.54 -9.26 -4.01
C PHE A 369 1.30 -9.98 -3.50
N THR A 370 1.40 -11.27 -3.21
CA THR A 370 0.30 -12.10 -2.71
C THR A 370 -0.27 -11.57 -1.39
N THR A 371 0.59 -11.23 -0.44
CA THR A 371 0.16 -10.74 0.88
C THR A 371 -0.55 -9.39 0.83
N ASN A 372 -0.27 -8.54 -0.15
CA ASN A 372 -0.90 -7.23 -0.33
C ASN A 372 -2.12 -7.26 -1.26
N TYR A 373 -2.06 -8.08 -2.32
CA TYR A 373 -3.08 -8.09 -3.37
C TYR A 373 -4.38 -8.77 -2.94
N TYR A 374 -4.32 -9.99 -2.41
CA TYR A 374 -5.54 -10.73 -2.11
C TYR A 374 -6.43 -10.09 -1.05
N PRO A 375 -5.92 -9.47 0.02
CA PRO A 375 -6.74 -8.67 0.92
C PRO A 375 -7.45 -7.51 0.21
N SER A 376 -6.78 -6.87 -0.77
CA SER A 376 -7.33 -5.73 -1.52
C SER A 376 -8.54 -6.10 -2.39
N ILE A 377 -8.69 -7.38 -2.72
CA ILE A 377 -9.87 -7.92 -3.43
C ILE A 377 -10.81 -8.72 -2.51
N ASN A 378 -10.66 -8.60 -1.19
CA ASN A 378 -11.44 -9.31 -0.16
C ASN A 378 -11.29 -10.85 -0.17
N LYS A 379 -10.17 -11.38 -0.70
CA LYS A 379 -9.86 -12.82 -0.75
C LYS A 379 -8.65 -13.12 0.13
N ASN A 380 -8.80 -13.07 1.45
CA ASN A 380 -7.69 -13.09 2.40
C ASN A 380 -6.97 -14.45 2.55
N ALA A 381 -7.59 -15.57 2.16
CA ALA A 381 -7.04 -16.91 2.41
C ALA A 381 -5.64 -17.14 1.81
N PRO A 382 -5.33 -16.76 0.54
CA PRO A 382 -3.98 -16.89 0.02
C PRO A 382 -2.95 -16.07 0.81
N SER A 383 -3.31 -14.86 1.27
CA SER A 383 -2.43 -14.01 2.07
C SER A 383 -2.09 -14.65 3.42
N TYR A 384 -3.09 -15.17 4.15
CA TYR A 384 -2.85 -15.88 5.42
C TYR A 384 -1.97 -17.12 5.25
N LEU A 385 -2.22 -17.90 4.19
CA LEU A 385 -1.41 -19.07 3.90
C LEU A 385 0.05 -18.68 3.61
N THR A 386 0.26 -17.67 2.76
CA THR A 386 1.61 -17.18 2.43
C THR A 386 2.36 -16.77 3.69
N VAL A 387 1.71 -15.97 4.56
CA VAL A 387 2.33 -15.49 5.80
C VAL A 387 2.68 -16.67 6.72
N PHE A 388 1.77 -17.62 6.92
CA PHE A 388 2.02 -18.77 7.77
C PHE A 388 3.17 -19.65 7.25
N LEU A 389 3.17 -19.95 5.95
CA LEU A 389 4.22 -20.80 5.33
C LEU A 389 5.59 -20.12 5.40
N ARG A 390 5.63 -18.82 5.10
CA ARG A 390 6.84 -18.03 5.00
C ARG A 390 7.46 -17.72 6.35
N GLU A 391 6.65 -17.23 7.32
CA GLU A 391 7.17 -16.71 8.57
C GLU A 391 7.30 -17.77 9.67
N LEU A 392 6.71 -18.98 9.48
CA LEU A 392 6.74 -20.01 10.50
C LEU A 392 7.07 -21.40 9.94
N PHE A 393 6.24 -21.90 9.00
CA PHE A 393 6.23 -23.31 8.63
C PHE A 393 7.49 -23.75 7.87
N PHE A 394 7.99 -22.97 6.91
CA PHE A 394 9.20 -23.31 6.16
C PHE A 394 10.44 -22.67 6.77
N VAL A 395 10.39 -21.40 7.18
CA VAL A 395 11.59 -20.68 7.61
C VAL A 395 12.26 -21.31 8.83
N LEU A 396 11.51 -21.66 9.86
CA LEU A 396 12.11 -22.19 11.09
C LEU A 396 12.73 -23.57 10.87
N PRO A 397 12.03 -24.60 10.34
CA PRO A 397 12.62 -25.91 10.15
C PRO A 397 13.79 -25.91 9.16
N LEU A 398 13.66 -25.19 8.03
CA LEU A 398 14.73 -25.13 7.03
C LEU A 398 15.95 -24.38 7.56
N THR A 399 15.75 -23.26 8.25
CA THR A 399 16.86 -22.51 8.85
C THR A 399 17.58 -23.35 9.90
N LEU A 400 16.85 -24.01 10.81
CA LEU A 400 17.44 -24.85 11.82
C LEU A 400 18.22 -26.01 11.20
N ALA A 401 17.60 -26.77 10.29
CA ALA A 401 18.23 -27.94 9.67
C ALA A 401 19.49 -27.57 8.87
N LEU A 402 19.43 -26.53 8.05
CA LEU A 402 20.51 -26.14 7.17
C LEU A 402 21.62 -25.37 7.90
N LEU A 403 21.28 -24.60 8.93
CA LEU A 403 22.25 -23.90 9.78
C LEU A 403 23.12 -24.93 10.55
N TYR A 404 22.50 -25.97 11.09
CA TYR A 404 23.25 -27.08 11.74
C TYR A 404 24.15 -27.83 10.75
N GLY A 405 23.71 -28.05 9.50
CA GLY A 405 24.46 -28.82 8.51
C GLY A 405 25.57 -28.05 7.79
N ALA A 406 25.35 -26.73 7.54
CA ALA A 406 26.25 -25.95 6.66
C ALA A 406 26.53 -24.51 7.19
N GLY A 407 26.27 -24.24 8.47
CA GLY A 407 26.51 -22.94 9.07
C GLY A 407 25.78 -21.80 8.37
N ILE A 408 26.40 -20.63 8.28
CA ILE A 408 25.79 -19.43 7.68
C ILE A 408 25.44 -19.62 6.18
N LYS A 409 26.15 -20.50 5.46
CA LYS A 409 25.79 -20.88 4.08
C LYS A 409 24.41 -21.56 4.05
N GLY A 410 24.18 -22.44 5.03
CA GLY A 410 22.88 -23.10 5.21
C GLY A 410 21.74 -22.10 5.46
N TYR A 411 21.99 -21.05 6.25
CA TYR A 411 21.04 -19.98 6.45
C TYR A 411 20.64 -19.29 5.14
N ALA A 412 21.61 -18.89 4.31
CA ALA A 412 21.33 -18.25 3.03
C ALA A 412 20.50 -19.14 2.10
N VAL A 413 20.82 -20.44 2.03
CA VAL A 413 20.06 -21.43 1.23
C VAL A 413 18.66 -21.63 1.81
N ALA A 414 18.51 -21.67 3.14
CA ALA A 414 17.22 -21.83 3.80
C ALA A 414 16.25 -20.71 3.42
N GLN A 415 16.74 -19.47 3.35
CA GLN A 415 15.89 -18.33 2.93
C GLN A 415 15.41 -18.47 1.48
N VAL A 416 16.29 -18.87 0.56
CA VAL A 416 15.91 -19.13 -0.84
C VAL A 416 14.84 -20.22 -0.94
N LEU A 417 15.05 -21.33 -0.25
CA LEU A 417 14.09 -22.45 -0.25
C LEU A 417 12.76 -22.05 0.41
N THR A 418 12.79 -21.32 1.50
CA THR A 418 11.58 -20.82 2.18
C THR A 418 10.72 -20.01 1.24
N GLU A 419 11.30 -19.00 0.59
CA GLU A 419 10.57 -18.13 -0.30
C GLU A 419 10.03 -18.88 -1.53
N LEU A 420 10.84 -19.76 -2.12
CA LEU A 420 10.46 -20.55 -3.29
C LEU A 420 9.33 -21.55 -2.98
N LEU A 421 9.47 -22.34 -1.90
CA LEU A 421 8.45 -23.31 -1.50
C LEU A 421 7.15 -22.61 -1.12
N THR A 422 7.21 -21.45 -0.48
CA THR A 422 6.03 -20.64 -0.16
C THR A 422 5.28 -20.23 -1.42
N VAL A 423 5.98 -19.71 -2.45
CA VAL A 423 5.35 -19.35 -3.74
C VAL A 423 4.67 -20.58 -4.37
N ILE A 424 5.40 -21.69 -4.45
CA ILE A 424 4.87 -22.92 -5.06
C ILE A 424 3.59 -23.38 -4.33
N CYS A 425 3.64 -23.52 -3.02
CA CYS A 425 2.49 -23.97 -2.22
C CYS A 425 1.30 -23.00 -2.32
N THR A 426 1.56 -21.69 -2.25
CA THR A 426 0.50 -20.69 -2.35
C THR A 426 -0.16 -20.69 -3.72
N TYR A 427 0.62 -20.80 -4.80
CA TYR A 427 0.05 -20.80 -6.15
C TYR A 427 -0.71 -22.10 -6.45
N ILE A 428 -0.25 -23.24 -5.95
CA ILE A 428 -1.01 -24.50 -5.98
C ILE A 428 -2.35 -24.33 -5.24
N PHE A 429 -2.33 -23.73 -4.07
CA PHE A 429 -3.54 -23.46 -3.28
C PHE A 429 -4.54 -22.57 -4.03
N ILE A 430 -4.07 -21.48 -4.64
CA ILE A 430 -4.89 -20.57 -5.47
C ILE A 430 -5.53 -21.37 -6.62
N PHE A 431 -4.74 -22.19 -7.31
CA PHE A 431 -5.21 -23.00 -8.43
C PHE A 431 -6.28 -24.02 -8.01
N ILE A 432 -6.10 -24.66 -6.84
CA ILE A 432 -7.10 -25.59 -6.28
C ILE A 432 -8.43 -24.87 -5.97
N ILE A 433 -8.38 -23.67 -5.37
CA ILE A 433 -9.58 -22.88 -5.08
C ILE A 433 -10.33 -22.53 -6.37
N GLU A 434 -9.62 -22.12 -7.41
CA GLU A 434 -10.24 -21.75 -8.70
C GLU A 434 -10.91 -22.93 -9.39
N ILE A 435 -10.27 -24.10 -9.36
CA ILE A 435 -10.87 -25.34 -9.90
C ILE A 435 -12.16 -25.67 -9.14
N LYS A 436 -12.11 -25.61 -7.79
CA LYS A 436 -13.25 -25.93 -6.94
C LYS A 436 -14.44 -24.98 -7.17
N ASN A 437 -14.15 -23.71 -7.43
CA ASN A 437 -15.18 -22.69 -7.65
C ASN A 437 -15.70 -22.66 -9.09
N LYS A 438 -15.25 -23.57 -9.99
CA LYS A 438 -15.61 -23.62 -11.42
C LYS A 438 -15.38 -22.29 -12.15
N GLN A 439 -14.48 -21.46 -11.64
CA GLN A 439 -14.13 -20.18 -12.26
C GLN A 439 -13.07 -20.33 -13.34
N LYS A 440 -13.00 -19.33 -14.23
CA LYS A 440 -11.97 -19.28 -15.26
C LYS A 440 -10.60 -19.18 -14.58
N LYS A 441 -9.69 -20.13 -14.82
CA LYS A 441 -8.35 -20.20 -14.22
C LYS A 441 -7.61 -18.88 -14.40
N SER A 442 -7.47 -18.11 -13.31
CA SER A 442 -6.77 -16.82 -13.30
C SER A 442 -6.00 -16.66 -12.01
N LEU A 443 -4.70 -16.50 -12.11
CA LEU A 443 -3.84 -16.24 -10.94
C LEU A 443 -4.36 -15.09 -10.05
N PHE A 444 -5.12 -14.15 -10.61
CA PHE A 444 -5.57 -12.98 -9.89
C PHE A 444 -6.93 -13.14 -9.21
N MET A 445 -7.60 -14.29 -9.35
CA MET A 445 -8.90 -14.58 -8.72
C MET A 445 -9.93 -13.43 -8.84
N ILE A 446 -9.90 -12.70 -9.95
CA ILE A 446 -10.85 -11.61 -10.20
C ILE A 446 -12.15 -12.25 -10.72
N ASP A 447 -13.23 -12.05 -9.97
CA ASP A 447 -14.54 -12.58 -10.33
C ASP A 447 -15.04 -11.88 -11.59
N ASP A 448 -15.34 -12.66 -12.63
CA ASP A 448 -16.06 -12.16 -13.79
C ASP A 448 -17.53 -12.01 -13.39
N ILE A 449 -17.92 -10.80 -13.00
CA ILE A 449 -19.32 -10.52 -12.68
C ILE A 449 -20.09 -10.53 -14.00
N ILE A 450 -21.05 -11.42 -14.12
CA ILE A 450 -21.92 -11.56 -15.30
C ILE A 450 -23.00 -10.46 -15.23
N TYR A 451 -22.58 -9.20 -15.38
CA TYR A 451 -23.52 -8.12 -15.69
C TYR A 451 -23.47 -7.85 -17.19
N LEU A 452 -24.63 -7.57 -17.76
CA LEU A 452 -24.66 -6.96 -19.08
C LEU A 452 -23.94 -5.61 -18.94
N SER A 453 -22.77 -5.49 -19.54
CA SER A 453 -21.96 -4.26 -19.43
C SER A 453 -21.34 -3.90 -20.78
N TYR A 454 -21.21 -2.60 -21.01
CA TYR A 454 -20.52 -2.03 -22.17
C TYR A 454 -19.51 -0.99 -21.68
N ASP A 455 -18.24 -1.29 -21.91
CA ASP A 455 -17.10 -0.47 -21.47
C ASP A 455 -16.35 0.05 -22.69
N PHE A 456 -16.17 1.38 -22.78
CA PHE A 456 -15.36 1.99 -23.83
C PHE A 456 -14.73 3.31 -23.37
N SER A 457 -13.79 3.84 -24.16
CA SER A 457 -13.15 5.13 -23.90
C SER A 457 -13.31 6.04 -25.12
N VAL A 458 -13.54 7.32 -24.86
CA VAL A 458 -13.70 8.38 -25.86
C VAL A 458 -12.60 9.40 -25.67
N ASP A 459 -12.06 9.94 -26.74
CA ASP A 459 -11.18 11.10 -26.66
C ASP A 459 -12.00 12.41 -26.51
N ASN A 460 -11.34 13.47 -26.10
CA ASN A 460 -11.95 14.76 -25.86
C ASN A 460 -12.25 15.55 -27.18
N ASN A 461 -12.70 14.86 -28.23
CA ASN A 461 -13.18 15.47 -29.46
C ASN A 461 -14.71 15.56 -29.42
N ILE A 462 -15.25 16.75 -29.58
CA ILE A 462 -16.70 17.01 -29.50
C ILE A 462 -17.53 16.18 -30.53
N LEU A 463 -16.95 15.89 -31.69
CA LEU A 463 -17.60 15.06 -32.71
C LEU A 463 -17.83 13.61 -32.26
N ASN A 464 -17.20 13.19 -31.19
CA ASN A 464 -17.41 11.85 -30.64
C ASN A 464 -18.53 11.77 -29.61
N ALA A 465 -19.02 12.90 -29.08
CA ALA A 465 -20.10 12.91 -28.10
C ALA A 465 -21.40 12.30 -28.67
N SER A 466 -21.83 12.74 -29.87
CA SER A 466 -23.02 12.19 -30.54
C SER A 466 -22.86 10.73 -30.93
N LYS A 467 -21.64 10.28 -31.26
CA LYS A 467 -21.38 8.86 -31.51
C LYS A 467 -21.58 8.00 -30.27
N VAL A 468 -21.27 8.55 -29.09
CA VAL A 468 -21.48 7.85 -27.82
C VAL A 468 -22.96 7.58 -27.57
N SER A 469 -23.83 8.56 -27.83
CA SER A 469 -25.28 8.41 -27.71
C SER A 469 -25.80 7.24 -28.56
N LEU A 470 -25.39 7.20 -29.82
CA LEU A 470 -25.75 6.13 -30.74
C LEU A 470 -25.23 4.75 -30.31
N GLU A 471 -23.97 4.67 -29.89
CA GLU A 471 -23.35 3.42 -29.43
C GLU A 471 -24.06 2.85 -28.19
N ILE A 472 -24.36 3.70 -27.20
CA ILE A 472 -25.08 3.31 -25.98
C ILE A 472 -26.51 2.87 -26.31
N SER A 473 -27.23 3.64 -27.12
CA SER A 473 -28.61 3.32 -27.50
C SER A 473 -28.68 2.01 -28.28
N ASN A 474 -27.80 1.82 -29.25
CA ASN A 474 -27.72 0.58 -30.03
C ASN A 474 -27.37 -0.63 -29.14
N PHE A 475 -26.46 -0.48 -28.19
CA PHE A 475 -26.13 -1.53 -27.23
C PHE A 475 -27.36 -1.90 -26.38
N CYS A 476 -28.09 -0.92 -25.89
CA CYS A 476 -29.31 -1.14 -25.11
C CYS A 476 -30.39 -1.88 -25.90
N ILE A 477 -30.69 -1.42 -27.13
CA ILE A 477 -31.69 -2.02 -28.00
C ILE A 477 -31.33 -3.47 -28.35
N LYS A 478 -30.05 -3.72 -28.70
CA LYS A 478 -29.53 -5.07 -28.99
C LYS A 478 -29.69 -6.04 -27.82
N ASN A 479 -29.76 -5.53 -26.62
CA ASN A 479 -29.89 -6.31 -25.39
C ASN A 479 -31.30 -6.25 -24.78
N ASN A 480 -32.33 -6.02 -25.61
CA ASN A 480 -33.75 -6.01 -25.24
C ASN A 480 -34.09 -5.01 -24.13
N ILE A 481 -33.46 -3.84 -24.15
CA ILE A 481 -33.85 -2.69 -23.31
C ILE A 481 -34.80 -1.82 -24.14
N ASP A 482 -35.85 -1.32 -23.52
CA ASP A 482 -36.86 -0.52 -24.21
C ASP A 482 -36.25 0.74 -24.85
N ASN A 483 -36.81 1.18 -25.98
CA ASN A 483 -36.29 2.27 -26.79
C ASN A 483 -36.23 3.59 -26.01
N ARG A 484 -37.21 3.86 -25.12
CA ARG A 484 -37.23 5.08 -24.33
C ARG A 484 -36.06 5.13 -23.36
N SER A 485 -35.86 4.09 -22.55
CA SER A 485 -34.74 3.98 -21.63
C SER A 485 -33.40 4.03 -22.37
N ALA A 486 -33.29 3.38 -23.54
CA ALA A 486 -32.09 3.38 -24.38
C ALA A 486 -31.75 4.79 -24.89
N GLN A 487 -32.75 5.55 -25.34
CA GLN A 487 -32.56 6.94 -25.81
C GLN A 487 -32.23 7.88 -24.66
N MET A 488 -32.91 7.76 -23.51
CA MET A 488 -32.66 8.59 -22.33
C MET A 488 -31.22 8.44 -21.82
N ILE A 489 -30.71 7.21 -21.71
CA ILE A 489 -29.34 6.98 -21.24
C ILE A 489 -28.30 7.42 -22.29
N GLY A 490 -28.57 7.23 -23.59
CA GLY A 490 -27.73 7.71 -24.67
C GLY A 490 -27.62 9.24 -24.69
N LEU A 491 -28.75 9.94 -24.60
CA LEU A 491 -28.80 11.41 -24.55
C LEU A 491 -28.09 11.95 -23.29
N SER A 492 -28.31 11.30 -22.14
CA SER A 492 -27.62 11.67 -20.91
C SER A 492 -26.10 11.54 -21.04
N ALA A 493 -25.62 10.49 -21.71
CA ALA A 493 -24.19 10.29 -21.96
C ALA A 493 -23.61 11.38 -22.89
N GLU A 494 -24.32 11.69 -23.99
CA GLU A 494 -23.92 12.71 -24.95
C GLU A 494 -23.77 14.06 -24.27
N GLU A 495 -24.77 14.48 -23.50
CA GLU A 495 -24.79 15.75 -22.82
C GLU A 495 -23.65 15.87 -21.78
N MET A 496 -23.50 14.85 -20.93
CA MET A 496 -22.44 14.86 -19.91
C MET A 496 -21.05 14.86 -20.52
N ILE A 497 -20.84 14.10 -21.60
CA ILE A 497 -19.54 14.04 -22.30
C ILE A 497 -19.25 15.35 -23.02
N SER A 498 -20.26 15.95 -23.67
CA SER A 498 -20.12 17.26 -24.32
C SER A 498 -19.70 18.33 -23.31
N ASN A 499 -20.31 18.35 -22.14
CA ASN A 499 -19.96 19.26 -21.06
C ASN A 499 -18.52 19.03 -20.54
N ILE A 500 -18.11 17.78 -20.36
CA ILE A 500 -16.73 17.44 -19.96
C ILE A 500 -15.73 17.89 -21.01
N ILE A 501 -16.00 17.68 -22.30
CA ILE A 501 -15.11 18.06 -23.39
C ILE A 501 -14.99 19.58 -23.49
N THR A 502 -16.11 20.30 -23.37
CA THR A 502 -16.17 21.75 -23.54
C THR A 502 -15.56 22.49 -22.36
N TYR A 503 -15.87 22.08 -21.14
CA TYR A 503 -15.54 22.83 -19.93
C TYR A 503 -14.51 22.12 -19.02
N GLY A 504 -14.37 20.80 -19.13
CA GLY A 504 -13.51 20.02 -18.25
C GLY A 504 -12.02 20.13 -18.53
N TYR A 505 -11.62 20.46 -19.76
CA TYR A 505 -10.20 20.46 -20.18
C TYR A 505 -9.74 21.86 -20.60
N LYS A 506 -8.82 22.46 -19.83
CA LYS A 506 -8.18 23.75 -20.18
C LYS A 506 -7.21 23.67 -21.35
N ASN A 507 -6.61 22.48 -21.57
CA ASN A 507 -5.59 22.28 -22.57
C ASN A 507 -6.12 21.46 -23.75
N LYS A 508 -5.71 21.82 -24.99
CA LYS A 508 -6.06 21.08 -26.22
C LYS A 508 -5.31 19.73 -26.36
N LYS A 509 -4.73 19.19 -25.26
CA LYS A 509 -4.09 17.87 -25.31
C LYS A 509 -5.14 16.78 -25.42
N GLN A 510 -4.80 15.70 -26.12
CA GLN A 510 -5.66 14.53 -26.19
C GLN A 510 -5.79 13.90 -24.80
N ASN A 511 -7.02 13.90 -24.27
CA ASN A 511 -7.42 13.26 -23.04
C ASN A 511 -8.48 12.19 -23.37
N PHE A 512 -8.74 11.30 -22.42
CA PHE A 512 -9.70 10.23 -22.59
C PHE A 512 -10.73 10.27 -21.47
N ILE A 513 -11.98 9.97 -21.84
CA ILE A 513 -13.13 9.84 -20.96
C ILE A 513 -13.53 8.37 -21.00
N ASP A 514 -13.58 7.73 -19.86
CA ASP A 514 -14.02 6.34 -19.73
C ASP A 514 -15.53 6.30 -19.47
N VAL A 515 -16.23 5.49 -20.26
CA VAL A 515 -17.67 5.28 -20.18
C VAL A 515 -17.93 3.82 -19.86
N ASN A 516 -18.71 3.56 -18.82
CA ASN A 516 -19.12 2.23 -18.41
C ASN A 516 -20.63 2.21 -18.18
N LEU A 517 -21.33 1.45 -19.00
CA LEU A 517 -22.74 1.17 -18.88
C LEU A 517 -22.93 -0.23 -18.30
N LYS A 518 -23.78 -0.37 -17.28
CA LYS A 518 -24.15 -1.67 -16.68
C LYS A 518 -25.65 -1.76 -16.51
N LYS A 519 -26.18 -2.98 -16.72
CA LYS A 519 -27.53 -3.33 -16.31
C LYS A 519 -27.46 -4.16 -15.04
N ILE A 520 -28.06 -3.68 -13.98
CA ILE A 520 -28.21 -4.40 -12.71
C ILE A 520 -29.71 -4.46 -12.42
N ASP A 521 -30.24 -5.67 -12.38
CA ASP A 521 -31.68 -5.92 -12.24
C ASP A 521 -32.49 -5.10 -13.28
N ASN A 522 -33.33 -4.20 -12.84
CA ASN A 522 -34.15 -3.33 -13.68
C ASN A 522 -33.62 -1.90 -13.80
N THR A 523 -32.32 -1.69 -13.55
CA THR A 523 -31.69 -0.37 -13.57
C THR A 523 -30.48 -0.34 -14.50
N LEU A 524 -30.43 0.68 -15.37
CA LEU A 524 -29.23 1.04 -16.13
C LEU A 524 -28.39 2.00 -15.30
N ILE A 525 -27.11 1.67 -15.16
CA ILE A 525 -26.13 2.50 -14.46
C ILE A 525 -25.07 2.93 -15.46
N LEU A 526 -25.01 4.20 -15.76
CA LEU A 526 -23.99 4.81 -16.60
C LEU A 526 -22.97 5.53 -15.71
N ARG A 527 -21.71 5.14 -15.80
CA ARG A 527 -20.59 5.83 -15.17
C ARG A 527 -19.73 6.52 -16.22
N ILE A 528 -19.50 7.80 -16.06
CA ILE A 528 -18.60 8.61 -16.87
C ILE A 528 -17.45 9.05 -15.98
N ARG A 529 -16.22 8.81 -16.43
CA ARG A 529 -15.01 9.10 -15.68
C ARG A 529 -14.02 9.89 -16.52
N ASP A 530 -13.53 11.02 -15.99
CA ASP A 530 -12.55 11.87 -16.64
C ASP A 530 -11.51 12.42 -15.64
N ASP A 531 -10.42 12.98 -16.14
CA ASP A 531 -9.38 13.63 -15.35
C ASP A 531 -9.35 15.17 -15.53
N GLY A 532 -10.45 15.74 -15.95
CA GLY A 532 -10.65 17.17 -16.11
C GLY A 532 -10.67 17.95 -14.79
N MET A 533 -11.02 19.23 -14.90
CA MET A 533 -11.23 20.08 -13.71
C MET A 533 -12.30 19.46 -12.79
N PRO A 534 -12.17 19.62 -11.46
CA PRO A 534 -13.22 19.20 -10.54
C PRO A 534 -14.51 19.94 -10.84
N PHE A 535 -15.57 19.20 -11.13
CA PHE A 535 -16.89 19.76 -11.35
C PHE A 535 -17.95 18.78 -10.84
N ASP A 536 -18.79 19.23 -9.92
CA ASP A 536 -19.88 18.45 -9.33
C ASP A 536 -21.19 18.84 -9.98
N PRO A 537 -21.70 18.05 -10.95
CA PRO A 537 -22.93 18.39 -11.64
C PRO A 537 -24.19 18.35 -10.75
N THR A 538 -24.11 17.67 -9.60
CA THR A 538 -25.25 17.57 -8.66
C THR A 538 -25.46 18.82 -7.82
N LYS A 539 -24.51 19.77 -7.85
CA LYS A 539 -24.54 21.03 -7.10
C LYS A 539 -24.63 22.25 -8.02
N TYR A 540 -24.89 21.99 -9.30
CA TYR A 540 -24.93 23.08 -10.27
C TYR A 540 -26.24 23.88 -10.13
N GLU A 541 -26.14 25.15 -9.71
CA GLU A 541 -27.21 26.11 -9.69
C GLU A 541 -27.10 27.01 -10.93
N ILE A 542 -28.22 27.38 -11.54
CA ILE A 542 -28.22 28.24 -12.71
C ILE A 542 -27.94 29.68 -12.27
N ASP A 543 -26.86 30.25 -12.79
CA ASP A 543 -26.71 31.71 -12.81
C ASP A 543 -27.65 32.28 -13.87
N ASN A 544 -28.50 33.25 -13.51
CA ASN A 544 -29.55 33.75 -14.37
C ASN A 544 -29.09 34.39 -15.69
N ASP A 545 -27.77 34.61 -15.83
CA ASP A 545 -27.14 35.21 -17.01
C ASP A 545 -26.69 34.22 -18.09
N GLU A 546 -26.62 32.89 -17.80
CA GLU A 546 -26.18 31.87 -18.77
C GLU A 546 -27.31 30.94 -19.25
N LYS A 547 -28.24 31.50 -20.02
CA LYS A 547 -29.49 30.83 -20.44
C LYS A 547 -29.35 29.56 -21.31
N TYR A 548 -28.21 29.28 -21.92
CA TYR A 548 -28.10 28.24 -22.97
C TYR A 548 -27.24 27.02 -22.64
N THR A 549 -26.30 27.10 -21.72
CA THR A 549 -25.39 25.98 -21.35
C THR A 549 -25.92 25.13 -20.21
N THR A 550 -26.89 25.62 -19.48
CA THR A 550 -27.43 25.03 -18.24
C THR A 550 -28.61 24.07 -18.47
N SER A 551 -29.22 24.11 -19.66
CA SER A 551 -30.38 23.26 -19.99
C SER A 551 -30.01 21.76 -20.03
N GLY A 552 -28.81 21.44 -20.42
CA GLY A 552 -28.36 20.07 -20.61
C GLY A 552 -28.18 19.27 -19.31
N ILE A 553 -27.54 19.83 -18.28
CA ILE A 553 -27.39 19.14 -16.97
C ILE A 553 -28.77 18.96 -16.32
N LYS A 554 -29.65 19.95 -16.41
CA LYS A 554 -31.04 19.84 -15.89
C LYS A 554 -31.85 18.81 -16.68
N LEU A 555 -31.66 18.75 -18.00
CA LEU A 555 -32.28 17.71 -18.79
C LEU A 555 -31.86 16.34 -18.28
N VAL A 556 -30.54 16.10 -18.09
CA VAL A 556 -30.01 14.86 -17.54
C VAL A 556 -30.61 14.57 -16.15
N GLU A 557 -30.68 15.59 -15.27
CA GLU A 557 -31.30 15.45 -13.94
C GLU A 557 -32.75 15.05 -14.03
N SER A 558 -33.52 15.63 -14.96
CA SER A 558 -34.95 15.36 -15.12
C SER A 558 -35.27 13.97 -15.69
N ILE A 559 -34.37 13.39 -16.49
CA ILE A 559 -34.57 12.10 -17.14
C ILE A 559 -33.87 10.91 -16.42
N THR A 560 -33.04 11.21 -15.43
CA THR A 560 -32.37 10.19 -14.61
C THR A 560 -33.06 10.05 -13.25
N ASN A 561 -33.16 8.81 -12.74
CA ASN A 561 -33.72 8.57 -11.42
C ASN A 561 -32.77 9.01 -10.30
N LYS A 562 -31.47 8.99 -10.57
CA LYS A 562 -30.44 9.37 -9.61
C LYS A 562 -29.19 9.83 -10.34
N MET A 563 -28.63 10.95 -9.89
CA MET A 563 -27.32 11.43 -10.29
C MET A 563 -26.42 11.49 -9.06
N GLN A 564 -25.20 10.97 -9.19
CA GLN A 564 -24.18 10.99 -8.15
C GLN A 564 -22.85 11.45 -8.71
N TYR A 565 -22.10 12.22 -7.93
CA TYR A 565 -20.75 12.63 -8.26
C TYR A 565 -19.80 12.32 -7.13
N MET A 566 -18.61 11.87 -7.47
CA MET A 566 -17.51 11.70 -6.52
C MET A 566 -16.16 11.83 -7.23
N ARG A 567 -15.21 12.49 -6.59
CA ARG A 567 -13.85 12.59 -7.11
C ARG A 567 -12.90 11.60 -6.42
N ILE A 568 -12.64 10.46 -7.07
CA ILE A 568 -11.80 9.37 -6.56
C ILE A 568 -10.57 9.23 -7.46
N LEU A 569 -9.38 8.98 -6.90
CA LEU A 569 -8.10 8.91 -7.62
C LEU A 569 -7.80 10.18 -8.43
N ASN A 570 -8.28 11.34 -7.95
CA ASN A 570 -8.26 12.58 -8.71
C ASN A 570 -8.95 12.47 -10.09
N LEU A 571 -9.94 11.58 -10.22
CA LEU A 571 -10.85 11.45 -11.36
C LEU A 571 -12.24 11.90 -10.97
N ASN A 572 -12.88 12.66 -11.84
CA ASN A 572 -14.32 12.90 -11.75
C ASN A 572 -15.03 11.59 -12.08
N ASN A 573 -15.96 11.17 -11.26
CA ASN A 573 -16.84 10.03 -11.51
C ASN A 573 -18.28 10.50 -11.39
N THR A 574 -18.95 10.66 -12.50
CA THR A 574 -20.39 10.94 -12.57
C THR A 574 -21.13 9.66 -12.89
N ILE A 575 -22.19 9.40 -12.15
CA ILE A 575 -22.99 8.18 -12.26
C ILE A 575 -24.44 8.56 -12.36
N LEU A 576 -25.06 8.01 -13.39
CA LEU A 576 -26.47 8.21 -13.71
C LEU A 576 -27.18 6.85 -13.62
N GLU A 577 -28.34 6.83 -12.97
CA GLU A 577 -29.19 5.65 -12.85
C GLU A 577 -30.53 5.93 -13.55
N ILE A 578 -30.97 4.99 -14.42
CA ILE A 578 -32.25 5.04 -15.10
C ILE A 578 -32.96 3.70 -14.91
N ASN A 579 -34.19 3.71 -14.42
CA ASN A 579 -35.00 2.53 -14.26
C ASN A 579 -35.58 2.10 -15.61
N ILE A 580 -35.46 0.83 -15.97
CA ILE A 580 -35.98 0.24 -17.21
C ILE A 580 -37.49 0.05 -17.04
N GLY A 581 -38.27 0.53 -18.02
CA GLY A 581 -39.73 0.38 -18.00
C GLY A 581 -40.47 1.27 -16.99
N GLY A 582 -39.79 2.26 -16.41
CA GLY A 582 -40.44 3.29 -15.58
C GLY A 582 -41.33 4.22 -16.42
N LYS A 583 -42.53 4.52 -15.88
CA LYS A 583 -43.46 5.50 -16.47
C LYS A 583 -42.91 6.91 -16.41
#